data_bf3653f3d67d58c108c31bf162f756a5
#
_entry.id   bf3653f3d67d58c108c31bf162f756a5
#
_cell.length_a   1.000
_cell.length_b   1.000
_cell.length_c   1.000
_cell.angle_alpha   90.00
_cell.angle_beta   90.00
_cell.angle_gamma   90.00
#
_symmetry.space_group_name_H-M   'P 1'
#
loop_
_entity.id
_entity.type
_entity.pdbx_description
1 polymer ?
#
loop_
_entity_poly.entity_id
_entity_poly.type
_entity_poly.pdbx_seq_one_letter_code
_entity_poly.pdbx_strand_id
1 'polypeptide(L)'
;MNDLITIVVPVYNVEKYLPHTLESICGQTYTNLQILLIDDGSTDDSLAVCHKWARQDNRIQVYEQENQGVSRTRNKGIQLATGKYVMFLDADDWVEPDMLE
;
A
#
# COMPACT_ATOMS: atom_id res chain seq x y z
N MET A 1 -16.20 -0.45 -14.87
CA MET A 1 -16.39 -0.82 -13.44
C MET A 1 -15.84 0.28 -12.56
N ASN A 2 -16.63 0.73 -11.59
CA ASN A 2 -16.23 1.86 -10.71
C ASN A 2 -16.20 1.47 -9.23
N ASP A 3 -16.13 0.18 -8.94
CA ASP A 3 -16.05 -0.28 -7.55
C ASP A 3 -14.74 0.12 -6.91
N LEU A 4 -14.77 0.43 -5.62
CA LEU A 4 -13.57 0.72 -4.85
C LEU A 4 -12.75 -0.56 -4.69
N ILE A 5 -11.47 -0.48 -5.03
CA ILE A 5 -10.52 -1.57 -4.81
C ILE A 5 -9.55 -1.13 -3.72
N THR A 6 -9.40 -1.95 -2.70
CA THR A 6 -8.40 -1.73 -1.64
C THR A 6 -7.13 -2.47 -2.00
N ILE A 7 -6.00 -1.75 -2.01
CA ILE A 7 -4.68 -2.33 -2.18
C ILE A 7 -3.97 -2.28 -0.84
N VAL A 8 -3.61 -3.43 -0.30
CA VAL A 8 -2.89 -3.54 0.97
C VAL A 8 -1.42 -3.81 0.67
N VAL A 9 -0.56 -2.95 1.18
CA VAL A 9 0.89 -3.05 0.99
C VAL A 9 1.55 -3.18 2.36
N PRO A 10 1.95 -4.39 2.76
CA PRO A 10 2.77 -4.55 3.96
C PRO A 10 4.15 -3.94 3.73
N VAL A 11 4.61 -3.12 4.67
CA VAL A 11 5.88 -2.38 4.55
C VAL A 11 6.80 -2.79 5.69
N TYR A 12 7.97 -3.34 5.34
CA TYR A 12 8.99 -3.65 6.33
C TYR A 12 10.38 -3.56 5.69
N ASN A 13 11.13 -2.51 6.05
CA ASN A 13 12.51 -2.30 5.59
C ASN A 13 12.66 -2.39 4.06
N VAL A 14 11.83 -1.64 3.35
CA VAL A 14 11.78 -1.64 1.87
C VAL A 14 11.98 -0.25 1.28
N GLU A 15 12.70 0.65 1.97
CA GLU A 15 12.83 2.03 1.52
C GLU A 15 13.39 2.17 0.10
N LYS A 16 14.24 1.24 -0.35
CA LYS A 16 14.83 1.28 -1.68
C LYS A 16 13.82 0.98 -2.78
N TYR A 17 12.86 0.13 -2.51
CA TYR A 17 11.90 -0.37 -3.50
C TYR A 17 10.57 0.35 -3.45
N LEU A 18 10.22 0.86 -2.27
CA LEU A 18 8.89 1.41 -2.00
C LEU A 18 8.50 2.56 -2.93
N PRO A 19 9.38 3.53 -3.26
CA PRO A 19 8.99 4.59 -4.18
C PRO A 19 8.56 4.08 -5.55
N HIS A 20 9.25 3.09 -6.10
CA HIS A 20 8.89 2.51 -7.39
C HIS A 20 7.54 1.80 -7.32
N THR A 21 7.31 1.03 -6.25
CA THR A 21 6.06 0.33 -6.02
C THR A 21 4.89 1.32 -5.92
N LEU A 22 5.06 2.39 -5.13
CA LEU A 22 4.01 3.40 -4.95
C LEU A 22 3.75 4.18 -6.24
N GLU A 23 4.78 4.47 -7.01
CA GLU A 23 4.61 5.10 -8.31
C GLU A 23 3.75 4.24 -9.23
N SER A 24 3.98 2.92 -9.25
CA SER A 24 3.21 2.01 -10.08
C SER A 24 1.74 1.89 -9.62
N ILE A 25 1.49 1.97 -8.33
CA ILE A 25 0.12 1.91 -7.79
C ILE A 25 -0.62 3.22 -8.07
N CYS A 26 0.00 4.35 -7.76
CA CYS A 26 -0.62 5.66 -7.95
C CYS A 26 -0.82 6.00 -9.42
N GLY A 27 -0.02 5.41 -10.30
CA GLY A 27 -0.12 5.59 -11.74
C GLY A 27 -1.08 4.63 -12.45
N GLN A 28 -1.85 3.83 -11.71
CA GLN A 28 -2.83 2.93 -12.33
C GLN A 28 -3.89 3.73 -13.08
N THR A 29 -4.29 3.23 -14.25
CA THR A 29 -5.36 3.83 -15.02
C THR A 29 -6.70 3.72 -14.31
N TYR A 30 -6.90 2.66 -13.54
CA TYR A 30 -8.06 2.53 -12.65
C TYR A 30 -7.81 3.41 -11.41
N THR A 31 -8.67 4.38 -11.16
CA THR A 31 -8.40 5.43 -10.17
C THR A 31 -9.15 5.31 -8.85
N ASN A 32 -10.21 4.50 -8.79
CA ASN A 32 -11.00 4.37 -7.56
C ASN A 32 -10.36 3.38 -6.59
N LEU A 33 -9.33 3.84 -5.89
CA LEU A 33 -8.49 3.01 -5.04
C LEU A 33 -8.46 3.53 -3.60
N GLN A 34 -8.43 2.59 -2.67
CA GLN A 34 -7.99 2.80 -1.30
C GLN A 34 -6.63 2.13 -1.15
N ILE A 35 -5.59 2.88 -0.83
CA ILE A 35 -4.23 2.36 -0.74
C ILE A 35 -3.82 2.35 0.73
N LEU A 36 -3.66 1.16 1.30
CA LEU A 36 -3.30 0.98 2.70
C LEU A 36 -1.84 0.57 2.80
N LEU A 37 -1.02 1.46 3.33
CA LEU A 37 0.39 1.18 3.61
C LEU A 37 0.50 0.88 5.10
N ILE A 38 0.86 -0.34 5.44
CA ILE A 38 0.96 -0.77 6.84
C ILE A 38 2.40 -1.07 7.15
N ASP A 39 3.02 -0.16 7.90
CA ASP A 39 4.42 -0.29 8.32
C ASP A 39 4.50 -1.22 9.52
N ASP A 40 5.20 -2.34 9.34
CA ASP A 40 5.33 -3.40 10.34
C ASP A 40 6.62 -3.25 11.15
N GLY A 41 6.81 -2.06 11.70
CA GLY A 41 7.95 -1.80 12.58
C GLY A 41 9.27 -1.62 11.85
N SER A 42 9.27 -0.97 10.66
CA SER A 42 10.49 -0.73 9.90
C SER A 42 11.53 0.05 10.71
N THR A 43 12.79 -0.34 10.58
CA THR A 43 13.93 0.34 11.21
C THR A 43 14.67 1.28 10.27
N ASP A 44 14.33 1.26 8.99
CA ASP A 44 14.86 2.19 7.97
C ASP A 44 13.88 3.35 7.74
N ASP A 45 14.00 4.07 6.63
CA ASP A 45 13.16 5.23 6.30
C ASP A 45 11.87 4.87 5.56
N SER A 46 11.45 3.60 5.55
CA SER A 46 10.23 3.17 4.88
C SER A 46 9.00 3.96 5.34
N LEU A 47 8.83 4.15 6.64
CA LEU A 47 7.69 4.89 7.17
C LEU A 47 7.68 6.35 6.68
N ALA A 48 8.86 6.99 6.64
CA ALA A 48 8.97 8.36 6.13
C ALA A 48 8.59 8.43 4.65
N VAL A 49 8.95 7.43 3.85
CA VAL A 49 8.55 7.34 2.44
C VAL A 49 7.02 7.22 2.34
N CYS A 50 6.41 6.37 3.16
CA CYS A 50 4.95 6.23 3.20
C CYS A 50 4.26 7.57 3.44
N HIS A 51 4.70 8.32 4.44
CA HIS A 51 4.10 9.62 4.77
C HIS A 51 4.31 10.64 3.66
N LYS A 52 5.46 10.64 3.02
CA LYS A 52 5.73 11.53 1.90
C LYS A 52 4.73 11.31 0.77
N TRP A 53 4.50 10.06 0.40
CA TRP A 53 3.56 9.73 -0.68
C TRP A 53 2.11 10.01 -0.27
N ALA A 54 1.75 9.78 1.00
CA ALA A 54 0.41 10.06 1.50
C ALA A 54 0.07 11.55 1.43
N ARG A 55 1.06 12.42 1.56
CA ARG A 55 0.85 13.87 1.41
C ARG A 55 0.59 14.28 -0.03
N GLN A 56 1.01 13.47 -1.00
CA GLN A 56 0.86 13.75 -2.43
C GLN A 56 -0.38 13.08 -3.04
N ASP A 57 -0.88 12.01 -2.43
CA ASP A 57 -2.02 11.26 -2.94
C ASP A 57 -2.96 10.93 -1.78
N ASN A 58 -4.14 11.55 -1.77
CA ASN A 58 -5.09 11.43 -0.67
C ASN A 58 -5.77 10.05 -0.59
N ARG A 59 -5.55 9.16 -1.56
CA ARG A 59 -6.04 7.78 -1.50
C ARG A 59 -5.19 6.92 -0.58
N ILE A 60 -3.98 7.38 -0.24
CA ILE A 60 -3.03 6.63 0.59
C ILE A 60 -3.33 6.88 2.07
N GLN A 61 -3.50 5.79 2.80
CA GLN A 61 -3.65 5.79 4.25
C GLN A 61 -2.48 5.02 4.85
N VAL A 62 -1.78 5.62 5.81
CA VAL A 62 -0.59 5.03 6.43
C VAL A 62 -0.92 4.62 7.86
N TYR A 63 -0.61 3.37 8.16
CA TYR A 63 -0.72 2.81 9.52
C TYR A 63 0.63 2.24 9.93
N GLU A 64 0.96 2.37 11.20
CA GLU A 64 2.17 1.77 11.74
C GLU A 64 1.85 0.88 12.92
N GLN A 65 2.64 -0.16 13.11
CA GLN A 65 2.49 -1.11 14.19
C GLN A 65 3.86 -1.64 14.59
N GLU A 66 3.95 -2.23 15.78
CA GLU A 66 5.13 -2.98 16.17
C GLU A 66 5.25 -4.22 15.29
N ASN A 67 6.47 -4.68 15.03
CA ASN A 67 6.69 -5.83 14.16
C ASN A 67 5.90 -7.04 14.63
N GLN A 68 4.99 -7.54 13.80
CA GLN A 68 4.10 -8.67 14.10
C GLN A 68 4.13 -9.74 13.02
N GLY A 69 4.82 -9.48 11.91
CA GLY A 69 4.91 -10.38 10.78
C GLY A 69 3.88 -10.10 9.69
N VAL A 70 4.14 -10.61 8.49
CA VAL A 70 3.36 -10.30 7.29
C VAL A 70 1.92 -10.78 7.39
N SER A 71 1.67 -11.93 8.02
CA SER A 71 0.31 -12.48 8.15
C SER A 71 -0.59 -11.55 8.97
N ARG A 72 -0.10 -11.04 10.10
CA ARG A 72 -0.86 -10.11 10.93
C ARG A 72 -1.04 -8.77 10.24
N THR A 73 -0.04 -8.32 9.49
CA THR A 73 -0.11 -7.10 8.73
C THR A 73 -1.19 -7.18 7.65
N ARG A 74 -1.27 -8.30 6.94
CA ARG A 74 -2.32 -8.53 5.95
C ARG A 74 -3.71 -8.57 6.60
N ASN A 75 -3.84 -9.24 7.75
CA ASN A 75 -5.11 -9.29 8.48
C ASN A 75 -5.55 -7.90 8.90
N LYS A 76 -4.64 -7.06 9.35
CA LYS A 76 -4.96 -5.66 9.67
C LYS A 76 -5.46 -4.92 8.44
N GLY A 77 -4.83 -5.14 7.29
CA GLY A 77 -5.27 -4.56 6.03
C GLY A 77 -6.69 -4.98 5.67
N ILE A 78 -7.03 -6.25 5.85
CA ILE A 78 -8.37 -6.75 5.61
C ILE A 78 -9.39 -6.05 6.53
N GLN A 79 -9.05 -5.85 7.80
CA GLN A 79 -9.94 -5.19 8.76
C GLN A 79 -10.17 -3.72 8.41
N LEU A 80 -9.17 -3.06 7.83
CA LEU A 80 -9.23 -1.64 7.49
C LEU A 80 -9.80 -1.40 6.09
N ALA A 81 -9.88 -2.43 5.26
CA ALA A 81 -10.31 -2.30 3.88
C ALA A 81 -11.79 -1.94 3.79
N THR A 82 -12.12 -0.97 2.95
CA THR A 82 -13.50 -0.57 2.67
C THR A 82 -13.89 -0.86 1.23
N GLY A 83 -12.96 -1.32 0.41
CA GLY A 83 -13.21 -1.64 -0.98
C GLY A 83 -14.04 -2.90 -1.17
N LYS A 84 -14.71 -2.98 -2.31
CA LYS A 84 -15.45 -4.19 -2.70
C LYS A 84 -14.49 -5.35 -2.94
N TYR A 85 -13.31 -5.05 -3.44
CA TYR A 85 -12.26 -6.03 -3.67
C TYR A 85 -11.02 -5.63 -2.88
N VAL A 86 -10.26 -6.62 -2.40
CA VAL A 86 -9.00 -6.41 -1.66
C VAL A 86 -7.89 -7.11 -2.43
N MET A 87 -6.80 -6.38 -2.69
CA MET A 87 -5.64 -6.88 -3.36
C MET A 87 -4.43 -6.68 -2.48
N PHE A 88 -3.53 -7.66 -2.43
CA PHE A 88 -2.27 -7.55 -1.71
C PHE A 88 -1.13 -7.37 -2.70
N LEU A 89 -0.21 -6.46 -2.38
CA LEU A 89 0.97 -6.21 -3.20
C LEU A 89 2.18 -6.07 -2.29
N ASP A 90 3.22 -6.83 -2.56
CA ASP A 90 4.47 -6.71 -1.80
C ASP A 90 5.16 -5.40 -2.15
N ALA A 91 5.77 -4.77 -1.14
CA ALA A 91 6.35 -3.43 -1.30
C ALA A 91 7.61 -3.38 -2.16
N ASP A 92 8.13 -4.52 -2.59
CA ASP A 92 9.24 -4.63 -3.55
C ASP A 92 8.76 -5.03 -4.95
N ASP A 93 7.45 -5.12 -5.17
CA ASP A 93 6.87 -5.40 -6.46
C ASP A 93 6.38 -4.11 -7.14
N TRP A 94 5.98 -4.24 -8.39
CA TRP A 94 5.35 -3.16 -9.14
C TRP A 94 4.28 -3.75 -10.07
N VAL A 95 3.40 -2.89 -10.56
CA VAL A 95 2.27 -3.33 -11.40
C VAL A 95 2.25 -2.52 -12.70
N GLU A 96 1.79 -3.16 -13.77
CA GLU A 96 1.60 -2.48 -15.05
C GLU A 96 0.49 -1.44 -14.93
N PRO A 97 0.54 -0.33 -15.71
CA PRO A 97 -0.41 0.77 -15.56
C PRO A 97 -1.87 0.39 -15.72
N ASP A 98 -2.17 -0.67 -16.45
CA ASP A 98 -3.54 -1.09 -16.74
C ASP A 98 -3.95 -2.39 -16.01
N MET A 99 -3.18 -2.80 -15.00
CA MET A 99 -3.40 -4.09 -14.34
C MET A 99 -4.79 -4.22 -13.72
N LEU A 100 -5.35 -3.12 -13.21
CA LEU A 100 -6.63 -3.14 -12.49
C LEU A 100 -7.84 -2.88 -13.39
N GLU A 101 -7.65 -2.61 -14.65
CA GLU A 101 -8.74 -2.38 -15.59
C GLU A 101 -9.45 -3.64 -16.03
#